data_2ae6aa85bdf9677bb205524f21acd9aa
#
_entry.id   2ae6aa85bdf9677bb205524f21acd9aa
#
_cell.length_a   1.000
_cell.length_b   1.000
_cell.length_c   1.000
_cell.angle_alpha   90.00
_cell.angle_beta   90.00
_cell.angle_gamma   90.00
#
_symmetry.space_group_name_H-M   'P 1'
#
loop_
_entity.id
_entity.type
_entity.pdbx_description
1 polymer ?
#
loop_
_entity_poly.entity_id
_entity_poly.type
_entity_poly.pdbx_seq_one_letter_code
_entity_poly.pdbx_strand_id
1 'polypeptide(L)'
;TPLLHTPGQFSFLTFQHDAEAHPFTIASYYQDKKHLRFAIKALGDHTHSLKKELKIGQDVIVEGPWGYLDFNIQSERQVWVAGGIGITPFISQLEYLKNSGHPLCPIDLWYCVGQHDDLQYPVNLDLLCTAAGVTLHRIDARMKLEAKHIMMESDNSQNVHVWFCGPAGFAKSLLSGLQKYGISEKAFHYDRFNMR
;
A
#
# COMPACT_ATOMS: atom_id res chain seq x y z
N THR A 1 -24.99 -6.31 -0.51
CA THR A 1 -24.17 -7.48 -0.12
C THR A 1 -22.82 -6.95 0.31
N PRO A 2 -22.25 -7.36 1.47
CA PRO A 2 -20.93 -6.91 1.88
C PRO A 2 -19.86 -7.37 0.90
N LEU A 3 -18.95 -6.49 0.52
CA LEU A 3 -17.80 -6.82 -0.33
C LEU A 3 -16.71 -7.46 0.55
N LEU A 4 -16.52 -8.76 0.41
CA LEU A 4 -15.43 -9.47 1.10
C LEU A 4 -14.14 -9.25 0.33
N HIS A 5 -13.11 -8.77 1.02
CA HIS A 5 -11.80 -8.53 0.42
C HIS A 5 -10.67 -9.00 1.35
N THR A 6 -9.50 -9.20 0.78
CA THR A 6 -8.25 -9.38 1.50
C THR A 6 -7.40 -8.11 1.37
N PRO A 7 -6.52 -7.80 2.35
CA PRO A 7 -5.60 -6.68 2.22
C PRO A 7 -4.78 -6.74 0.93
N GLY A 8 -4.52 -5.57 0.35
CA GLY A 8 -3.79 -5.47 -0.92
C GLY A 8 -4.67 -5.50 -2.17
N GLN A 9 -5.97 -5.76 -2.04
CA GLN A 9 -6.91 -5.70 -3.15
C GLN A 9 -7.40 -4.28 -3.43
N PHE A 10 -7.92 -4.07 -4.64
CA PHE A 10 -8.53 -2.83 -5.10
C PHE A 10 -9.95 -3.06 -5.63
N SER A 11 -10.72 -2.01 -5.76
CA SER A 11 -12.02 -2.00 -6.42
C SER A 11 -12.06 -0.93 -7.49
N PHE A 12 -12.87 -1.14 -8.52
CA PHE A 12 -13.26 -0.08 -9.41
C PHE A 12 -14.41 0.71 -8.79
N LEU A 13 -14.29 2.03 -8.80
CA LEU A 13 -15.33 2.95 -8.34
C LEU A 13 -15.84 3.75 -9.53
N THR A 14 -17.18 3.81 -9.66
CA THR A 14 -17.85 4.70 -10.61
C THR A 14 -18.68 5.71 -9.80
N PHE A 15 -18.31 6.97 -9.84
CA PHE A 15 -19.05 8.05 -9.19
C PHE A 15 -20.17 8.54 -10.10
N GLN A 16 -21.17 9.24 -9.55
CA GLN A 16 -22.43 9.59 -10.21
C GLN A 16 -22.29 10.28 -11.57
N HIS A 17 -21.16 10.95 -11.82
CA HIS A 17 -20.91 11.71 -13.06
C HIS A 17 -19.81 11.07 -13.92
N ASP A 18 -19.27 9.92 -13.52
CA ASP A 18 -18.21 9.26 -14.28
C ASP A 18 -18.78 8.47 -15.46
N ALA A 19 -18.12 8.58 -16.59
CA ALA A 19 -18.35 7.73 -17.75
C ALA A 19 -17.65 6.37 -17.63
N GLU A 20 -16.62 6.29 -16.79
CA GLU A 20 -15.75 5.12 -16.64
C GLU A 20 -15.47 4.81 -15.17
N ALA A 21 -15.23 3.53 -14.90
CA ALA A 21 -14.82 3.06 -13.58
C ALA A 21 -13.33 3.26 -13.35
N HIS A 22 -12.95 3.73 -12.17
CA HIS A 22 -11.55 3.98 -11.82
C HIS A 22 -11.07 3.07 -10.68
N PRO A 23 -9.86 2.48 -10.80
CA PRO A 23 -9.34 1.57 -9.78
C PRO A 23 -8.76 2.32 -8.58
N PHE A 24 -9.19 1.94 -7.38
CA PHE A 24 -8.66 2.44 -6.12
C PHE A 24 -8.39 1.31 -5.14
N THR A 25 -7.22 1.34 -4.50
CA THR A 25 -6.85 0.35 -3.49
C THR A 25 -7.75 0.49 -2.26
N ILE A 26 -8.25 -0.65 -1.76
CA ILE A 26 -9.02 -0.70 -0.52
C ILE A 26 -8.05 -0.45 0.64
N ALA A 27 -8.23 0.66 1.34
CA ALA A 27 -7.34 1.16 2.39
C ALA A 27 -7.87 0.86 3.80
N SER A 28 -8.64 -0.19 3.96
CA SER A 28 -9.20 -0.61 5.25
C SER A 28 -9.35 -2.11 5.33
N TYR A 29 -9.37 -2.60 6.57
CA TYR A 29 -9.82 -3.96 6.88
C TYR A 29 -10.79 -3.90 8.06
N TYR A 30 -12.09 -3.78 7.77
CA TYR A 30 -13.13 -3.75 8.78
C TYR A 30 -13.71 -5.14 9.06
N GLN A 31 -13.84 -5.48 10.34
CA GLN A 31 -14.44 -6.74 10.75
C GLN A 31 -15.93 -6.83 10.42
N ASP A 32 -16.64 -5.69 10.42
CA ASP A 32 -18.07 -5.63 10.10
C ASP A 32 -18.38 -5.84 8.62
N LYS A 33 -17.35 -5.75 7.75
CA LYS A 33 -17.44 -5.96 6.30
C LYS A 33 -18.52 -5.11 5.59
N LYS A 34 -18.98 -4.04 6.25
CA LYS A 34 -20.03 -3.15 5.74
C LYS A 34 -19.46 -1.85 5.18
N HIS A 35 -18.24 -1.51 5.55
CA HIS A 35 -17.59 -0.28 5.16
C HIS A 35 -16.31 -0.56 4.39
N LEU A 36 -16.05 0.24 3.38
CA LEU A 36 -14.78 0.28 2.67
C LEU A 36 -14.23 1.70 2.78
N ARG A 37 -12.94 1.82 2.97
CA ARG A 37 -12.24 3.11 2.92
C ARG A 37 -11.29 3.12 1.74
N PHE A 38 -11.32 4.21 1.00
CA PHE A 38 -10.39 4.49 -0.08
C PHE A 38 -9.67 5.81 0.22
N ALA A 39 -8.39 5.87 -0.09
CA ALA A 39 -7.65 7.13 -0.07
C ALA A 39 -7.30 7.49 -1.50
N ILE A 40 -7.73 8.68 -1.91
CA ILE A 40 -7.57 9.14 -3.28
C ILE A 40 -6.70 10.40 -3.27
N LYS A 41 -5.55 10.33 -3.94
CA LYS A 41 -4.67 11.47 -4.16
C LYS A 41 -4.99 12.12 -5.51
N ALA A 42 -5.04 13.43 -5.56
CA ALA A 42 -5.20 14.19 -6.79
C ALA A 42 -3.91 14.07 -7.64
N LEU A 43 -3.89 13.16 -8.60
CA LEU A 43 -2.74 12.89 -9.48
C LEU A 43 -3.04 13.13 -10.96
N GLY A 44 -4.29 13.15 -11.37
CA GLY A 44 -4.75 13.36 -12.74
C GLY A 44 -6.07 14.13 -12.75
N ASP A 45 -6.55 14.48 -13.93
CA ASP A 45 -7.73 15.35 -14.09
C ASP A 45 -8.95 14.85 -13.33
N HIS A 46 -9.28 13.56 -13.47
CA HIS A 46 -10.39 12.94 -12.75
C HIS A 46 -10.23 13.07 -11.23
N THR A 47 -9.08 12.68 -10.67
CA THR A 47 -8.89 12.72 -9.21
C THR A 47 -8.75 14.14 -8.64
N HIS A 48 -8.41 15.14 -9.48
CA HIS A 48 -8.46 16.55 -9.08
C HIS A 48 -9.89 17.08 -8.98
N SER A 49 -10.80 16.61 -9.86
CA SER A 49 -12.20 17.03 -9.84
C SER A 49 -12.96 16.42 -8.67
N LEU A 50 -12.67 15.15 -8.33
CA LEU A 50 -13.36 14.39 -7.27
C LEU A 50 -13.48 15.15 -5.95
N LYS A 51 -12.43 15.84 -5.49
CA LYS A 51 -12.46 16.59 -4.23
C LYS A 51 -13.54 17.66 -4.20
N LYS A 52 -13.91 18.22 -5.36
CA LYS A 52 -14.93 19.28 -5.49
C LYS A 52 -16.33 18.72 -5.72
N GLU A 53 -16.41 17.54 -6.33
CA GLU A 53 -17.64 16.93 -6.83
C GLU A 53 -18.27 15.95 -5.85
N LEU A 54 -17.43 15.27 -5.04
CA LEU A 54 -17.92 14.28 -4.07
C LEU A 54 -18.74 14.93 -2.96
N LYS A 55 -19.91 14.37 -2.72
CA LYS A 55 -20.84 14.79 -1.65
C LYS A 55 -21.12 13.63 -0.70
N ILE A 56 -21.27 13.95 0.57
CA ILE A 56 -21.70 12.98 1.58
C ILE A 56 -23.08 12.45 1.23
N GLY A 57 -23.25 11.12 1.25
CA GLY A 57 -24.51 10.45 0.90
C GLY A 57 -24.70 10.22 -0.59
N GLN A 58 -23.70 10.53 -1.41
CA GLN A 58 -23.72 10.22 -2.85
C GLN A 58 -23.57 8.71 -3.08
N ASP A 59 -24.35 8.17 -4.03
CA ASP A 59 -24.20 6.79 -4.47
C ASP A 59 -22.91 6.59 -5.26
N VAL A 60 -22.27 5.45 -5.02
CA VAL A 60 -21.05 5.01 -5.72
C VAL A 60 -21.21 3.54 -6.08
N ILE A 61 -20.96 3.20 -7.35
CA ILE A 61 -20.91 1.81 -7.78
C ILE A 61 -19.51 1.29 -7.43
N VAL A 62 -19.46 0.13 -6.77
CA VAL A 62 -18.21 -0.54 -6.36
C VAL A 62 -18.17 -1.91 -6.98
N GLU A 63 -17.16 -2.16 -7.81
CA GLU A 63 -16.96 -3.44 -8.47
C GLU A 63 -15.64 -4.06 -8.01
N GLY A 64 -15.66 -5.36 -7.73
CA GLY A 64 -14.50 -6.09 -7.24
C GLY A 64 -14.82 -6.99 -6.05
N PRO A 65 -13.84 -7.35 -5.20
CA PRO A 65 -12.45 -6.87 -5.22
C PRO A 65 -11.59 -7.53 -6.31
N TRP A 66 -10.53 -6.84 -6.72
CA TRP A 66 -9.57 -7.30 -7.72
C TRP A 66 -8.13 -7.15 -7.20
N GLY A 67 -7.18 -7.74 -7.93
CA GLY A 67 -5.76 -7.66 -7.58
C GLY A 67 -5.32 -8.76 -6.62
N TYR A 68 -3.99 -8.94 -6.56
CA TYR A 68 -3.39 -10.01 -5.77
C TYR A 68 -2.03 -9.56 -5.23
N LEU A 69 -2.04 -8.76 -4.18
CA LEU A 69 -0.84 -8.46 -3.41
C LEU A 69 -0.85 -9.35 -2.16
N ASP A 70 -0.38 -10.59 -2.31
CA ASP A 70 -0.44 -11.59 -1.25
C ASP A 70 0.63 -11.37 -0.19
N PHE A 71 0.22 -11.02 1.01
CA PHE A 71 1.12 -10.84 2.17
C PHE A 71 1.40 -12.15 2.94
N ASN A 72 0.77 -13.28 2.56
CA ASN A 72 0.92 -14.56 3.27
C ASN A 72 2.09 -15.41 2.77
N ILE A 73 2.92 -14.87 1.87
CA ILE A 73 4.10 -15.56 1.38
C ILE A 73 5.09 -15.78 2.53
N GLN A 74 5.48 -17.03 2.73
CA GLN A 74 6.44 -17.37 3.78
C GLN A 74 7.82 -16.77 3.49
N SER A 75 8.34 -16.06 4.46
CA SER A 75 9.65 -15.41 4.42
C SER A 75 10.23 -15.30 5.83
N GLU A 76 11.54 -15.17 5.93
CA GLU A 76 12.21 -14.89 7.20
C GLU A 76 12.03 -13.43 7.61
N ARG A 77 11.88 -12.55 6.62
CA ARG A 77 11.62 -11.12 6.81
C ARG A 77 10.81 -10.57 5.66
N GLN A 78 9.84 -9.72 5.98
CA GLN A 78 9.08 -8.95 5.02
C GLN A 78 9.52 -7.49 5.01
N VAL A 79 9.71 -6.95 3.81
CA VAL A 79 10.01 -5.53 3.61
C VAL A 79 8.89 -4.92 2.78
N TRP A 80 8.20 -3.96 3.35
CA TRP A 80 7.14 -3.22 2.66
C TRP A 80 7.63 -1.84 2.28
N VAL A 81 7.47 -1.45 1.02
CA VAL A 81 7.93 -0.17 0.51
C VAL A 81 6.76 0.59 -0.10
N ALA A 82 6.41 1.70 0.50
CA ALA A 82 5.30 2.55 0.09
C ALA A 82 5.81 3.89 -0.45
N GLY A 83 5.40 4.26 -1.67
CA GLY A 83 5.67 5.57 -2.27
C GLY A 83 4.41 6.44 -2.27
N GLY A 84 4.33 7.48 -1.43
CA GLY A 84 3.19 8.39 -1.34
C GLY A 84 1.87 7.66 -1.09
N ILE A 85 0.88 7.80 -1.99
CA ILE A 85 -0.44 7.14 -1.86
C ILE A 85 -0.35 5.60 -1.90
N GLY A 86 0.77 5.04 -2.36
CA GLY A 86 1.03 3.60 -2.32
C GLY A 86 1.10 3.00 -0.91
N ILE A 87 0.90 3.80 0.13
CA ILE A 87 0.72 3.31 1.51
C ILE A 87 -0.60 2.53 1.71
N THR A 88 -1.58 2.71 0.84
CA THR A 88 -2.95 2.19 1.01
C THR A 88 -3.07 0.69 1.20
N PRO A 89 -2.41 -0.21 0.43
CA PRO A 89 -2.50 -1.65 0.65
C PRO A 89 -1.88 -2.05 2.00
N PHE A 90 -0.81 -1.36 2.42
CA PHE A 90 -0.16 -1.65 3.70
C PHE A 90 -1.00 -1.22 4.89
N ILE A 91 -1.77 -0.14 4.79
CA ILE A 91 -2.73 0.24 5.84
C ILE A 91 -3.79 -0.84 6.02
N SER A 92 -4.34 -1.36 4.93
CA SER A 92 -5.29 -2.48 4.98
C SER A 92 -4.68 -3.71 5.67
N GLN A 93 -3.44 -4.04 5.34
CA GLN A 93 -2.72 -5.16 5.96
C GLN A 93 -2.37 -4.91 7.43
N LEU A 94 -1.98 -3.69 7.80
CA LEU A 94 -1.74 -3.32 9.19
C LEU A 94 -3.02 -3.44 10.04
N GLU A 95 -4.17 -3.01 9.53
CA GLU A 95 -5.46 -3.17 10.21
C GLU A 95 -5.83 -4.65 10.37
N TYR A 96 -5.53 -5.47 9.36
CA TYR A 96 -5.71 -6.92 9.45
C TYR A 96 -4.82 -7.51 10.55
N LEU A 97 -3.51 -7.23 10.56
CA LEU A 97 -2.57 -7.74 11.56
C LEU A 97 -2.93 -7.32 12.98
N LYS A 98 -3.29 -6.05 13.18
CA LYS A 98 -3.75 -5.55 14.47
C LYS A 98 -4.91 -6.37 15.04
N ASN A 99 -5.79 -6.91 14.20
CA ASN A 99 -6.98 -7.65 14.62
C ASN A 99 -6.77 -9.17 14.63
N SER A 100 -5.84 -9.72 13.85
CA SER A 100 -5.60 -11.16 13.68
C SER A 100 -4.39 -11.68 14.47
N GLY A 101 -3.66 -10.81 15.16
CA GLY A 101 -2.46 -11.15 15.93
C GLY A 101 -1.17 -10.66 15.28
N HIS A 102 -0.04 -10.98 15.91
CA HIS A 102 1.27 -10.52 15.44
C HIS A 102 1.70 -11.20 14.14
N PRO A 103 2.54 -10.54 13.33
CA PRO A 103 3.11 -11.14 12.14
C PRO A 103 3.99 -12.35 12.49
N LEU A 104 4.07 -13.32 11.57
CA LEU A 104 4.85 -14.55 11.74
C LEU A 104 6.37 -14.34 11.60
N CYS A 105 6.78 -13.22 11.03
CA CYS A 105 8.18 -12.82 10.87
C CYS A 105 8.33 -11.31 11.06
N PRO A 106 9.55 -10.79 11.27
CA PRO A 106 9.78 -9.35 11.29
C PRO A 106 9.32 -8.66 10.00
N ILE A 107 8.65 -7.52 10.15
CA ILE A 107 8.17 -6.70 9.04
C ILE A 107 8.68 -5.27 9.21
N ASP A 108 9.30 -4.74 8.14
CA ASP A 108 9.70 -3.34 8.04
C ASP A 108 8.89 -2.61 6.98
N LEU A 109 8.22 -1.54 7.38
CA LEU A 109 7.51 -0.65 6.46
C LEU A 109 8.34 0.61 6.20
N TRP A 110 8.83 0.76 4.97
CA TRP A 110 9.54 1.93 4.47
C TRP A 110 8.56 2.86 3.77
N TYR A 111 8.20 3.96 4.43
CA TYR A 111 7.25 4.92 3.89
C TYR A 111 7.99 6.14 3.33
N CYS A 112 8.04 6.24 2.01
CA CYS A 112 8.67 7.33 1.26
C CYS A 112 7.62 8.40 0.93
N VAL A 113 7.71 9.56 1.57
CA VAL A 113 6.73 10.65 1.46
C VAL A 113 7.41 11.98 1.21
N GLY A 114 6.88 12.81 0.29
CA GLY A 114 7.36 14.17 0.06
C GLY A 114 6.93 15.13 1.15
N GLN A 115 7.65 16.26 1.32
CA GLN A 115 7.35 17.27 2.34
C GLN A 115 5.94 17.88 2.23
N HIS A 116 5.34 17.85 1.06
CA HIS A 116 3.98 18.34 0.79
C HIS A 116 2.93 17.23 0.72
N ASP A 117 3.36 15.99 0.88
CA ASP A 117 2.49 14.82 0.91
C ASP A 117 2.04 14.54 2.37
N ASP A 118 1.64 15.57 3.09
CA ASP A 118 0.83 15.40 4.29
C ASP A 118 -0.49 14.75 3.88
N LEU A 119 -0.42 13.45 3.60
CA LEU A 119 -1.60 12.62 3.61
C LEU A 119 -2.12 12.73 5.04
N GLN A 120 -3.05 13.65 5.25
CA GLN A 120 -3.87 13.68 6.46
C GLN A 120 -4.71 12.40 6.45
N TYR A 121 -4.00 11.31 6.68
CA TYR A 121 -4.65 10.02 6.82
C TYR A 121 -5.39 10.05 8.15
N PRO A 122 -6.66 9.64 8.20
CA PRO A 122 -7.43 9.59 9.44
C PRO A 122 -6.88 8.56 10.43
N VAL A 123 -5.78 7.88 10.09
CA VAL A 123 -5.13 6.85 10.90
C VAL A 123 -3.74 7.32 11.28
N ASN A 124 -3.45 7.31 12.58
CA ASN A 124 -2.07 7.50 13.05
C ASN A 124 -1.25 6.26 12.68
N LEU A 125 -0.38 6.41 11.66
CA LEU A 125 0.39 5.31 11.11
C LEU A 125 1.38 4.72 12.13
N ASP A 126 1.96 5.55 13.02
CA ASP A 126 2.89 5.09 14.05
C ASP A 126 2.18 4.17 15.05
N LEU A 127 1.03 4.59 15.55
CA LEU A 127 0.21 3.78 16.44
C LEU A 127 -0.29 2.50 15.76
N LEU A 128 -0.64 2.57 14.48
CA LEU A 128 -1.11 1.40 13.74
C LEU A 128 0.02 0.39 13.52
N CYS A 129 1.22 0.84 13.12
CA CYS A 129 2.40 -0.02 12.97
C CYS A 129 2.77 -0.68 14.30
N THR A 130 2.81 0.09 15.39
CA THR A 130 3.09 -0.44 16.73
C THR A 130 2.07 -1.52 17.13
N ALA A 131 0.77 -1.26 16.92
CA ALA A 131 -0.28 -2.21 17.24
C ALA A 131 -0.27 -3.47 16.36
N ALA A 132 0.26 -3.38 15.14
CA ALA A 132 0.41 -4.48 14.20
C ALA A 132 1.74 -5.25 14.36
N GLY A 133 2.66 -4.79 15.22
CA GLY A 133 3.99 -5.38 15.38
C GLY A 133 4.92 -5.16 14.17
N VAL A 134 4.79 -4.01 13.49
CA VAL A 134 5.54 -3.64 12.28
C VAL A 134 6.46 -2.46 12.60
N THR A 135 7.73 -2.54 12.17
CA THR A 135 8.69 -1.43 12.32
C THR A 135 8.48 -0.42 11.18
N LEU A 136 8.29 0.85 11.54
CA LEU A 136 8.07 1.93 10.57
C LEU A 136 9.35 2.75 10.37
N HIS A 137 9.79 2.82 9.11
CA HIS A 137 10.87 3.70 8.65
C HIS A 137 10.28 4.80 7.75
N ARG A 138 10.41 6.06 8.18
CA ARG A 138 9.97 7.21 7.38
C ARG A 138 11.14 7.77 6.60
N ILE A 139 10.98 7.86 5.29
CA ILE A 139 11.99 8.42 4.39
C ILE A 139 11.39 9.65 3.70
N ASP A 140 12.06 10.81 3.89
CA ASP A 140 11.76 11.99 3.08
C ASP A 140 12.04 11.66 1.59
N ALA A 141 11.11 11.92 0.70
CA ALA A 141 11.23 11.57 -0.72
C ALA A 141 12.41 12.26 -1.42
N ARG A 142 12.99 13.30 -0.81
CA ARG A 142 14.27 13.90 -1.25
C ARG A 142 15.45 13.00 -0.94
N MET A 143 15.36 12.19 0.12
CA MET A 143 16.34 11.17 0.46
C MET A 143 15.91 9.88 -0.24
N LYS A 144 16.47 9.63 -1.41
CA LYS A 144 16.15 8.45 -2.19
C LYS A 144 16.39 7.16 -1.39
N LEU A 145 15.33 6.39 -1.14
CA LEU A 145 15.48 5.04 -0.58
C LEU A 145 16.23 4.15 -1.57
N GLU A 146 17.32 3.59 -1.14
CA GLU A 146 18.17 2.67 -1.90
C GLU A 146 18.17 1.28 -1.26
N ALA A 147 18.46 0.26 -2.07
CA ALA A 147 18.54 -1.13 -1.60
C ALA A 147 19.47 -1.32 -0.40
N LYS A 148 20.58 -0.57 -0.34
CA LYS A 148 21.53 -0.64 0.79
C LYS A 148 20.88 -0.34 2.15
N HIS A 149 19.93 0.61 2.21
CA HIS A 149 19.27 0.97 3.45
C HIS A 149 18.40 -0.20 3.95
N ILE A 150 17.68 -0.87 3.05
CA ILE A 150 16.86 -2.05 3.36
C ILE A 150 17.75 -3.21 3.83
N MET A 151 18.85 -3.46 3.12
CA MET A 151 19.72 -4.59 3.43
C MET A 151 20.48 -4.42 4.73
N MET A 152 20.81 -3.19 5.14
CA MET A 152 21.42 -2.92 6.44
C MET A 152 20.51 -3.28 7.62
N GLU A 153 19.20 -3.14 7.46
CA GLU A 153 18.20 -3.48 8.48
C GLU A 153 17.76 -4.96 8.43
N SER A 154 18.19 -5.70 7.40
CA SER A 154 17.68 -7.07 7.17
C SER A 154 18.40 -8.17 7.95
N ASP A 155 19.32 -7.84 8.87
CA ASP A 155 19.98 -8.74 9.83
C ASP A 155 20.46 -10.09 9.23
N ASN A 156 21.06 -10.06 8.02
CA ASN A 156 21.52 -11.25 7.29
C ASN A 156 20.43 -12.31 6.99
N SER A 157 19.15 -11.96 7.04
CA SER A 157 18.07 -12.86 6.64
C SER A 157 18.27 -13.33 5.20
N GLN A 158 18.16 -14.65 4.98
CA GLN A 158 18.41 -15.26 3.66
C GLN A 158 17.19 -15.24 2.75
N ASN A 159 15.99 -15.28 3.34
CA ASN A 159 14.73 -15.29 2.62
C ASN A 159 13.94 -14.00 2.88
N VAL A 160 14.37 -12.90 2.25
CA VAL A 160 13.73 -11.59 2.32
C VAL A 160 12.81 -11.39 1.11
N HIS A 161 11.54 -11.11 1.37
CA HIS A 161 10.57 -10.73 0.35
C HIS A 161 10.19 -9.26 0.48
N VAL A 162 10.05 -8.59 -0.66
CA VAL A 162 9.75 -7.15 -0.74
C VAL A 162 8.40 -6.92 -1.39
N TRP A 163 7.50 -6.22 -0.73
CA TRP A 163 6.24 -5.74 -1.27
C TRP A 163 6.35 -4.26 -1.57
N PHE A 164 6.04 -3.89 -2.80
CA PHE A 164 6.16 -2.51 -3.25
C PHE A 164 4.83 -1.97 -3.75
N CYS A 165 4.49 -0.75 -3.33
CA CYS A 165 3.42 0.01 -3.93
C CYS A 165 3.82 1.49 -4.06
N GLY A 166 3.83 2.00 -5.29
CA GLY A 166 4.29 3.36 -5.58
C GLY A 166 4.61 3.59 -7.06
N PRO A 167 5.31 4.68 -7.41
CA PRO A 167 5.65 5.01 -8.80
C PRO A 167 6.50 3.94 -9.48
N ALA A 168 6.18 3.61 -10.75
CA ALA A 168 6.85 2.56 -11.51
C ALA A 168 8.37 2.78 -11.67
N GLY A 169 8.81 4.02 -11.84
CA GLY A 169 10.24 4.35 -11.92
C GLY A 169 10.98 4.04 -10.61
N PHE A 170 10.32 4.21 -9.47
CA PHE A 170 10.87 3.85 -8.17
C PHE A 170 10.96 2.33 -8.02
N ALA A 171 9.92 1.58 -8.38
CA ALA A 171 9.94 0.11 -8.38
C ALA A 171 11.13 -0.45 -9.18
N LYS A 172 11.31 0.03 -10.42
CA LYS A 172 12.41 -0.40 -11.31
C LYS A 172 13.78 -0.12 -10.71
N SER A 173 13.98 1.08 -10.17
CA SER A 173 15.27 1.48 -9.55
C SER A 173 15.58 0.64 -8.31
N LEU A 174 14.57 0.43 -7.45
CA LEU A 174 14.72 -0.33 -6.22
C LEU A 174 15.02 -1.81 -6.50
N LEU A 175 14.24 -2.45 -7.40
CA LEU A 175 14.46 -3.83 -7.79
C LEU A 175 15.86 -4.05 -8.36
N SER A 176 16.30 -3.17 -9.27
CA SER A 176 17.67 -3.24 -9.83
C SER A 176 18.76 -3.11 -8.76
N GLY A 177 18.50 -2.33 -7.71
CA GLY A 177 19.40 -2.23 -6.56
C GLY A 177 19.40 -3.50 -5.72
N LEU A 178 18.22 -4.04 -5.38
CA LEU A 178 18.04 -5.24 -4.55
C LEU A 178 18.61 -6.50 -5.21
N GLN A 179 18.54 -6.61 -6.53
CA GLN A 179 19.15 -7.72 -7.28
C GLN A 179 20.67 -7.83 -7.05
N LYS A 180 21.37 -6.71 -6.83
CA LYS A 180 22.80 -6.70 -6.50
C LYS A 180 23.12 -7.33 -5.14
N TYR A 181 22.10 -7.42 -4.27
CA TYR A 181 22.17 -8.06 -2.96
C TYR A 181 21.54 -9.48 -2.96
N GLY A 182 21.23 -10.03 -4.14
CA GLY A 182 20.71 -11.39 -4.26
C GLY A 182 19.18 -11.51 -4.16
N ILE A 183 18.45 -10.41 -3.97
CA ILE A 183 16.97 -10.45 -3.97
C ILE A 183 16.48 -10.68 -5.41
N SER A 184 15.83 -11.78 -5.64
CA SER A 184 15.33 -12.13 -6.97
C SER A 184 14.06 -11.35 -7.33
N GLU A 185 13.75 -11.25 -8.63
CA GLU A 185 12.50 -10.65 -9.08
C GLU A 185 11.27 -11.38 -8.52
N LYS A 186 11.36 -12.69 -8.27
CA LYS A 186 10.28 -13.48 -7.67
C LYS A 186 10.00 -13.12 -6.22
N ALA A 187 10.99 -12.55 -5.52
CA ALA A 187 10.86 -12.06 -4.15
C ALA A 187 10.43 -10.58 -4.09
N PHE A 188 10.19 -9.94 -5.24
CA PHE A 188 9.73 -8.56 -5.33
C PHE A 188 8.29 -8.52 -5.85
N HIS A 189 7.35 -8.26 -4.94
CA HIS A 189 5.91 -8.29 -5.17
C HIS A 189 5.38 -6.87 -5.38
N TYR A 190 4.72 -6.60 -6.50
CA TYR A 190 4.09 -5.33 -6.76
C TYR A 190 2.93 -5.47 -7.76
N ASP A 191 1.87 -4.73 -7.53
CA ASP A 191 0.79 -4.60 -8.49
C ASP A 191 1.16 -3.56 -9.55
N ARG A 192 1.10 -3.95 -10.82
CA ARG A 192 1.27 -3.04 -11.95
C ARG A 192 -0.04 -2.31 -12.19
N PHE A 193 -0.33 -1.31 -11.37
CA PHE A 193 -1.37 -0.34 -11.74
C PHE A 193 -0.86 0.46 -12.95
N ASN A 194 -1.13 -0.02 -14.14
CA ASN A 194 -1.03 0.81 -15.34
C ASN A 194 -2.23 1.78 -15.30
N MET A 195 -2.10 2.85 -14.54
CA MET A 195 -2.99 4.00 -14.69
C MET A 195 -2.71 4.59 -16.08
N ARG A 196 -3.59 4.29 -17.03
CA ARG A 196 -3.68 4.97 -18.31
C ARG A 196 -4.44 6.27 -18.16
#